data_e7badad860c8a43e996e7a150091e8fa
#
_entry.id   e7badad860c8a43e996e7a150091e8fa
#
_cell.length_a   1.000
_cell.length_b   1.000
_cell.length_c   1.000
_cell.angle_alpha   90.00
_cell.angle_beta   90.00
_cell.angle_gamma   90.00
#
_symmetry.space_group_name_H-M   'P 1'
#
loop_
_entity.id
_entity.type
_entity.pdbx_description
1 polymer ?
#
loop_
_entity_poly.entity_id
_entity_poly.type
_entity_poly.pdbx_seq_one_letter_code
_entity_poly.pdbx_strand_id
1 'polypeptide(L)'
;TSNPANDNLMELLIMADALRRSSASRITAVIPYFGYARQDRRTKARTPISAKLVANLLVEAGVERVLTLDLHATQIQGFFDIPVDNLYAAPVFALDIIHQFSDRLNDVMVVSPDVGGVARARELAKRINAPLSIVDKRRERAGEVAEMTIIGDVKGKKCIIVDDICDTAGTLCKAAEVLIENGAAEVHSYITHGVLSGPAVERISNSVMKSLVITDSIQATDPIAKAANIRIVPTAPIFAQAILNIWNGTSVSSLFETETLEPIYDGQLQRLL
;
A
#
# COMPACT_ATOMS: atom_id res chain seq x y z
N THR A 1 -9.63 -4.53 8.46
CA THR A 1 -9.06 -4.57 9.83
C THR A 1 -8.21 -3.31 10.11
N SER A 2 -8.62 -2.14 9.57
CA SER A 2 -8.08 -0.83 9.89
C SER A 2 -8.47 -0.39 11.30
N ASN A 3 -7.98 0.79 11.73
CA ASN A 3 -8.35 1.33 13.06
C ASN A 3 -9.85 1.68 13.14
N PRO A 4 -10.49 1.39 14.29
CA PRO A 4 -9.98 0.68 15.48
C PRO A 4 -9.77 -0.83 15.21
N ALA A 5 -8.50 -1.24 15.17
CA ALA A 5 -8.12 -2.54 14.60
C ALA A 5 -8.68 -3.74 15.38
N ASN A 6 -8.74 -3.66 16.71
CA ASN A 6 -9.26 -4.75 17.54
C ASN A 6 -10.75 -4.93 17.34
N ASP A 7 -11.53 -3.83 17.29
CA ASP A 7 -12.97 -3.87 17.14
C ASP A 7 -13.34 -4.42 15.75
N ASN A 8 -12.70 -3.90 14.71
CA ASN A 8 -12.92 -4.35 13.33
C ASN A 8 -12.48 -5.81 13.10
N LEU A 9 -11.39 -6.25 13.75
CA LEU A 9 -10.99 -7.66 13.70
C LEU A 9 -12.02 -8.56 14.39
N MET A 10 -12.47 -8.19 15.59
CA MET A 10 -13.46 -8.97 16.34
C MET A 10 -14.79 -9.05 15.58
N GLU A 11 -15.24 -7.95 14.98
CA GLU A 11 -16.44 -7.93 14.14
C GLU A 11 -16.32 -8.92 12.96
N LEU A 12 -15.18 -8.90 12.26
CA LEU A 12 -14.91 -9.84 11.16
C LEU A 12 -14.95 -11.30 11.64
N LEU A 13 -14.36 -11.62 12.80
CA LEU A 13 -14.36 -12.96 13.37
C LEU A 13 -15.77 -13.42 13.73
N ILE A 14 -16.58 -12.54 14.34
CA ILE A 14 -17.99 -12.82 14.69
C ILE A 14 -18.80 -13.06 13.43
N MET A 15 -18.64 -12.25 12.38
CA MET A 15 -19.32 -12.46 11.10
C MET A 15 -18.94 -13.80 10.46
N ALA A 16 -17.65 -14.16 10.47
CA ALA A 16 -17.18 -15.43 9.93
C ALA A 16 -17.78 -16.63 10.71
N ASP A 17 -17.79 -16.61 12.04
CA ASP A 17 -18.39 -17.65 12.87
C ASP A 17 -19.92 -17.76 12.61
N ALA A 18 -20.61 -16.64 12.49
CA ALA A 18 -22.05 -16.64 12.17
C ALA A 18 -22.34 -17.29 10.81
N LEU A 19 -21.56 -16.99 9.78
CA LEU A 19 -21.68 -17.59 8.45
C LEU A 19 -21.39 -19.10 8.50
N ARG A 20 -20.34 -19.51 9.20
CA ARG A 20 -20.01 -20.92 9.41
C ARG A 20 -21.15 -21.67 10.08
N ARG A 21 -21.76 -21.12 11.13
CA ARG A 21 -22.91 -21.69 11.82
C ARG A 21 -24.19 -21.73 10.97
N SER A 22 -24.29 -20.82 10.01
CA SER A 22 -25.38 -20.77 9.03
C SER A 22 -25.15 -21.68 7.82
N SER A 23 -24.15 -22.57 7.88
CA SER A 23 -23.81 -23.54 6.83
C SER A 23 -23.45 -22.88 5.50
N ALA A 24 -22.77 -21.73 5.52
CA ALA A 24 -22.20 -21.15 4.32
C ALA A 24 -21.26 -22.16 3.65
N SER A 25 -21.39 -22.34 2.35
CA SER A 25 -20.61 -23.33 1.59
C SER A 25 -19.15 -22.88 1.39
N ARG A 26 -18.87 -21.60 1.55
CA ARG A 26 -17.55 -20.99 1.39
C ARG A 26 -17.51 -19.62 2.06
N ILE A 27 -16.46 -19.35 2.81
CA ILE A 27 -16.23 -18.06 3.48
C ILE A 27 -14.92 -17.48 3.01
N THR A 28 -14.99 -16.39 2.24
CA THR A 28 -13.82 -15.62 1.80
C THR A 28 -13.77 -14.29 2.54
N ALA A 29 -12.72 -14.06 3.30
CA ALA A 29 -12.49 -12.76 3.95
C ALA A 29 -11.81 -11.80 2.97
N VAL A 30 -12.49 -10.72 2.61
CA VAL A 30 -11.94 -9.64 1.78
C VAL A 30 -11.43 -8.55 2.72
N ILE A 31 -10.11 -8.43 2.81
CA ILE A 31 -9.42 -7.56 3.79
C ILE A 31 -8.47 -6.64 3.03
N PRO A 32 -8.92 -5.49 2.50
CA PRO A 32 -8.06 -4.58 1.75
C PRO A 32 -6.82 -4.13 2.53
N TYR A 33 -6.97 -3.83 3.82
CA TYR A 33 -5.85 -3.57 4.73
C TYR A 33 -5.79 -4.65 5.81
N PHE A 34 -4.70 -5.45 5.79
CA PHE A 34 -4.47 -6.48 6.78
C PHE A 34 -3.81 -5.87 8.04
N GLY A 35 -4.60 -5.63 9.07
CA GLY A 35 -4.12 -5.11 10.35
C GLY A 35 -3.10 -6.04 11.00
N TYR A 36 -2.17 -5.48 11.76
CA TYR A 36 -1.04 -6.18 12.39
C TYR A 36 0.03 -6.73 11.43
N ALA A 37 -0.06 -6.53 10.11
CA ALA A 37 0.89 -7.02 9.11
C ALA A 37 2.35 -6.60 9.39
N ARG A 38 2.58 -5.45 10.03
CA ARG A 38 3.93 -4.96 10.38
C ARG A 38 4.63 -5.80 11.47
N GLN A 39 3.90 -6.69 12.15
CA GLN A 39 4.41 -7.61 13.17
C GLN A 39 4.53 -9.02 12.58
N ASP A 40 5.29 -9.15 11.48
CA ASP A 40 5.50 -10.37 10.69
C ASP A 40 6.65 -11.24 11.19
N ARG A 41 7.49 -10.70 12.06
CA ARG A 41 8.70 -11.38 12.60
C ARG A 41 9.04 -10.86 13.99
N ARG A 42 9.87 -11.63 14.68
CA ARG A 42 10.47 -11.17 15.95
C ARG A 42 11.60 -10.18 15.67
N THR A 43 11.46 -8.96 16.14
CA THR A 43 12.50 -7.92 16.07
C THR A 43 13.35 -7.85 17.34
N LYS A 44 12.83 -8.39 18.46
CA LYS A 44 13.47 -8.46 19.78
C LYS A 44 13.11 -9.78 20.47
N ALA A 45 13.87 -10.17 21.48
CA ALA A 45 13.52 -11.31 22.31
C ALA A 45 12.13 -11.13 22.94
N ARG A 46 11.36 -12.21 23.05
CA ARG A 46 10.02 -12.26 23.67
C ARG A 46 8.94 -11.36 23.04
N THR A 47 9.12 -10.96 21.76
CA THR A 47 8.08 -10.25 21.02
C THR A 47 7.16 -11.25 20.28
N PRO A 48 5.86 -10.91 20.12
CA PRO A 48 4.93 -11.75 19.36
C PRO A 48 5.18 -11.64 17.85
N ILE A 49 4.53 -12.54 17.09
CA ILE A 49 4.31 -12.43 15.65
C ILE A 49 2.80 -12.24 15.45
N SER A 50 2.32 -11.00 15.61
CA SER A 50 0.88 -10.72 15.66
C SER A 50 0.20 -11.00 14.33
N ALA A 51 0.90 -10.88 13.19
CA ALA A 51 0.36 -11.25 11.88
C ALA A 51 0.00 -12.75 11.82
N LYS A 52 0.83 -13.63 12.40
CA LYS A 52 0.52 -15.07 12.48
C LYS A 52 -0.65 -15.34 13.43
N LEU A 53 -0.72 -14.64 14.55
CA LEU A 53 -1.85 -14.76 15.47
C LEU A 53 -3.17 -14.42 14.78
N VAL A 54 -3.22 -13.29 14.06
CA VAL A 54 -4.42 -12.87 13.32
C VAL A 54 -4.78 -13.88 12.23
N ALA A 55 -3.80 -14.41 11.49
CA ALA A 55 -4.02 -15.46 10.52
C ALA A 55 -4.69 -16.68 11.13
N ASN A 56 -4.19 -17.15 12.29
CA ASN A 56 -4.78 -18.30 13.00
C ASN A 56 -6.22 -18.02 13.47
N LEU A 57 -6.49 -16.81 14.00
CA LEU A 57 -7.84 -16.43 14.44
C LEU A 57 -8.85 -16.43 13.29
N LEU A 58 -8.48 -15.95 12.11
CA LEU A 58 -9.32 -15.96 10.92
C LEU A 58 -9.68 -17.38 10.49
N VAL A 59 -8.69 -18.28 10.43
CA VAL A 59 -8.89 -19.68 10.06
C VAL A 59 -9.79 -20.38 11.09
N GLU A 60 -9.54 -20.19 12.38
CA GLU A 60 -10.34 -20.77 13.46
C GLU A 60 -11.78 -20.29 13.45
N ALA A 61 -12.02 -19.02 13.09
CA ALA A 61 -13.37 -18.47 12.94
C ALA A 61 -14.14 -19.04 11.73
N GLY A 62 -13.46 -19.75 10.81
CA GLY A 62 -14.09 -20.43 9.66
C GLY A 62 -13.80 -19.76 8.32
N VAL A 63 -12.84 -18.85 8.24
CA VAL A 63 -12.38 -18.30 6.95
C VAL A 63 -11.63 -19.37 6.18
N GLU A 64 -11.99 -19.59 4.91
CA GLU A 64 -11.42 -20.61 4.03
C GLU A 64 -10.54 -20.02 2.91
N ARG A 65 -10.61 -18.71 2.71
CA ARG A 65 -9.76 -17.94 1.76
C ARG A 65 -9.65 -16.50 2.23
N VAL A 66 -8.49 -15.90 2.01
CA VAL A 66 -8.26 -14.46 2.22
C VAL A 66 -7.95 -13.78 0.89
N LEU A 67 -8.61 -12.66 0.63
CA LEU A 67 -8.30 -11.73 -0.46
C LEU A 67 -7.86 -10.41 0.15
N THR A 68 -6.65 -9.95 -0.17
CA THR A 68 -6.05 -8.76 0.44
C THR A 68 -5.27 -7.93 -0.59
N LEU A 69 -4.74 -6.78 -0.20
CA LEU A 69 -3.96 -5.88 -1.04
C LEU A 69 -2.64 -5.55 -0.35
N ASP A 70 -1.53 -5.63 -1.08
CA ASP A 70 -0.18 -5.22 -0.66
C ASP A 70 0.15 -5.58 0.80
N LEU A 71 0.24 -6.85 1.10
CA LEU A 71 0.75 -7.30 2.40
C LEU A 71 2.13 -6.67 2.68
N HIS A 72 2.34 -6.16 3.89
CA HIS A 72 3.60 -5.54 4.32
C HIS A 72 4.82 -6.42 4.02
N ALA A 73 4.66 -7.71 4.14
CA ALA A 73 5.67 -8.70 3.79
C ALA A 73 4.98 -9.89 3.09
N THR A 74 5.47 -10.28 1.92
CA THR A 74 4.86 -11.33 1.11
C THR A 74 4.83 -12.69 1.80
N GLN A 75 5.79 -12.97 2.71
CA GLN A 75 5.85 -14.19 3.51
C GLN A 75 4.65 -14.36 4.46
N ILE A 76 3.86 -13.31 4.75
CA ILE A 76 2.64 -13.40 5.56
C ILE A 76 1.63 -14.37 4.92
N GLN A 77 1.63 -14.50 3.59
CA GLN A 77 0.81 -15.51 2.89
C GLN A 77 1.10 -16.93 3.42
N GLY A 78 2.36 -17.23 3.74
CA GLY A 78 2.76 -18.50 4.34
C GLY A 78 2.37 -18.69 5.81
N PHE A 79 1.73 -17.71 6.44
CA PHE A 79 1.18 -17.85 7.79
C PHE A 79 -0.20 -18.52 7.79
N PHE A 80 -0.81 -18.64 6.63
CA PHE A 80 -2.11 -19.27 6.44
C PHE A 80 -1.94 -20.67 5.86
N ASP A 81 -2.73 -21.61 6.35
CA ASP A 81 -2.90 -22.95 5.78
C ASP A 81 -4.09 -23.00 4.79
N ILE A 82 -4.62 -21.83 4.43
CA ILE A 82 -5.69 -21.63 3.46
C ILE A 82 -5.19 -20.72 2.31
N PRO A 83 -5.84 -20.72 1.13
CA PRO A 83 -5.47 -19.83 0.03
C PRO A 83 -5.51 -18.35 0.43
N VAL A 84 -4.48 -17.62 0.01
CA VAL A 84 -4.38 -16.17 0.16
C VAL A 84 -4.07 -15.55 -1.19
N ASP A 85 -4.99 -14.71 -1.67
CA ASP A 85 -4.79 -13.90 -2.86
C ASP A 85 -4.37 -12.49 -2.42
N ASN A 86 -3.11 -12.18 -2.63
CA ASN A 86 -2.56 -10.85 -2.36
C ASN A 86 -2.53 -10.04 -3.66
N LEU A 87 -3.47 -9.11 -3.81
CA LEU A 87 -3.47 -8.15 -4.91
C LEU A 87 -2.37 -7.10 -4.72
N TYR A 88 -2.04 -6.38 -5.79
CA TYR A 88 -1.05 -5.31 -5.78
C TYR A 88 -1.63 -3.99 -6.27
N ALA A 89 -1.34 -2.89 -5.58
CA ALA A 89 -1.72 -1.55 -6.01
C ALA A 89 -0.83 -1.03 -7.16
N ALA A 90 0.37 -1.60 -7.36
CA ALA A 90 1.32 -1.14 -8.37
C ALA A 90 0.72 -1.04 -9.79
N PRO A 91 -0.08 -1.97 -10.32
CA PRO A 91 -0.73 -1.82 -11.63
C PRO A 91 -1.72 -0.63 -11.66
N VAL A 92 -2.48 -0.43 -10.59
CA VAL A 92 -3.43 0.69 -10.47
C VAL A 92 -2.69 2.03 -10.40
N PHE A 93 -1.61 2.09 -9.61
CA PHE A 93 -0.75 3.26 -9.53
C PHE A 93 -0.06 3.55 -10.86
N ALA A 94 0.35 2.53 -11.60
CA ALA A 94 0.95 2.72 -12.93
C ALA A 94 -0.03 3.42 -13.88
N LEU A 95 -1.29 2.98 -13.93
CA LEU A 95 -2.33 3.62 -14.75
C LEU A 95 -2.53 5.09 -14.35
N ASP A 96 -2.65 5.35 -13.05
CA ASP A 96 -2.81 6.70 -12.54
C ASP A 96 -1.61 7.61 -12.85
N ILE A 97 -0.39 7.11 -12.68
CA ILE A 97 0.85 7.85 -12.98
C ILE A 97 0.95 8.14 -14.48
N ILE A 98 0.71 7.16 -15.33
CA ILE A 98 0.73 7.34 -16.79
C ILE A 98 -0.27 8.42 -17.19
N HIS A 99 -1.46 8.42 -16.62
CA HIS A 99 -2.49 9.41 -16.90
C HIS A 99 -2.10 10.81 -16.38
N GLN A 100 -1.58 10.91 -15.13
CA GLN A 100 -1.21 12.18 -14.51
C GLN A 100 0.01 12.86 -15.14
N PHE A 101 0.97 12.06 -15.64
CA PHE A 101 2.25 12.55 -16.12
C PHE A 101 2.44 12.32 -17.63
N SER A 102 1.37 12.03 -18.40
CA SER A 102 1.37 11.61 -19.81
C SER A 102 2.46 12.25 -20.66
N ASP A 103 2.51 13.58 -20.72
CA ASP A 103 3.45 14.36 -21.55
C ASP A 103 4.85 14.48 -20.95
N ARG A 104 5.03 14.05 -19.70
CA ARG A 104 6.26 14.26 -18.90
C ARG A 104 6.73 13.01 -18.18
N LEU A 105 6.32 11.85 -18.67
CA LEU A 105 6.69 10.56 -18.07
C LEU A 105 8.22 10.32 -18.08
N ASN A 106 8.94 10.87 -19.09
CA ASN A 106 10.39 10.80 -19.17
C ASN A 106 11.13 11.57 -18.05
N ASP A 107 10.44 12.51 -17.39
CA ASP A 107 10.99 13.26 -16.25
C ASP A 107 10.72 12.57 -14.92
N VAL A 108 9.92 11.50 -14.91
CA VAL A 108 9.56 10.75 -13.72
C VAL A 108 10.71 9.85 -13.29
N MET A 109 10.91 9.76 -11.97
CA MET A 109 11.79 8.81 -11.30
C MET A 109 11.07 8.18 -10.14
N VAL A 110 11.02 6.86 -10.09
CA VAL A 110 10.48 6.14 -8.94
C VAL A 110 11.52 6.08 -7.83
N VAL A 111 11.10 6.29 -6.60
CA VAL A 111 11.99 6.33 -5.43
C VAL A 111 11.50 5.34 -4.37
N SER A 112 12.39 4.48 -3.91
CA SER A 112 12.17 3.68 -2.70
C SER A 112 12.56 4.50 -1.46
N PRO A 113 11.70 4.65 -0.44
CA PRO A 113 12.01 5.41 0.76
C PRO A 113 13.01 4.73 1.69
N ASP A 114 13.31 3.45 1.44
CA ASP A 114 14.30 2.66 2.16
C ASP A 114 14.73 1.43 1.35
N VAL A 115 15.69 0.66 1.89
CA VAL A 115 16.21 -0.56 1.23
C VAL A 115 15.14 -1.67 1.19
N GLY A 116 14.23 -1.70 2.16
CA GLY A 116 13.17 -2.73 2.25
C GLY A 116 12.12 -2.61 1.15
N GLY A 117 11.81 -1.39 0.72
CA GLY A 117 10.82 -1.08 -0.32
C GLY A 117 11.33 -1.23 -1.76
N VAL A 118 12.62 -1.50 -1.98
CA VAL A 118 13.24 -1.49 -3.33
C VAL A 118 12.55 -2.44 -4.32
N ALA A 119 12.12 -3.60 -3.89
CA ALA A 119 11.45 -4.56 -4.78
C ALA A 119 10.11 -3.99 -5.30
N ARG A 120 9.32 -3.37 -4.41
CA ARG A 120 8.05 -2.70 -4.75
C ARG A 120 8.28 -1.52 -5.70
N ALA A 121 9.23 -0.66 -5.37
CA ALA A 121 9.54 0.50 -6.20
C ALA A 121 10.06 0.08 -7.60
N ARG A 122 10.87 -0.98 -7.68
CA ARG A 122 11.35 -1.53 -8.96
C ARG A 122 10.21 -2.06 -9.82
N GLU A 123 9.23 -2.72 -9.21
CA GLU A 123 8.08 -3.24 -9.93
C GLU A 123 7.24 -2.11 -10.56
N LEU A 124 6.98 -1.03 -9.82
CA LEU A 124 6.30 0.13 -10.37
C LEU A 124 7.15 0.84 -11.43
N ALA A 125 8.45 1.05 -11.19
CA ALA A 125 9.37 1.67 -12.14
C ALA A 125 9.38 0.93 -13.50
N LYS A 126 9.41 -0.41 -13.45
CA LYS A 126 9.33 -1.25 -14.65
C LYS A 126 8.01 -1.05 -15.42
N ARG A 127 6.88 -0.97 -14.72
CA ARG A 127 5.54 -0.79 -15.32
C ARG A 127 5.40 0.52 -16.08
N ILE A 128 5.99 1.59 -15.58
CA ILE A 128 5.94 2.92 -16.20
C ILE A 128 7.20 3.27 -16.99
N ASN A 129 8.12 2.31 -17.17
CA ASN A 129 9.41 2.50 -17.84
C ASN A 129 10.21 3.68 -17.32
N ALA A 130 10.23 3.88 -15.99
CA ALA A 130 10.95 4.96 -15.33
C ALA A 130 12.22 4.45 -14.61
N PRO A 131 13.25 5.29 -14.43
CA PRO A 131 14.40 4.96 -13.61
C PRO A 131 14.03 4.84 -12.13
N LEU A 132 14.89 4.15 -11.35
CA LEU A 132 14.75 3.92 -9.91
C LEU A 132 15.88 4.59 -9.14
N SER A 133 15.52 5.25 -8.04
CA SER A 133 16.43 5.76 -7.02
C SER A 133 16.05 5.20 -5.64
N ILE A 134 16.96 5.26 -4.68
CA ILE A 134 16.74 4.74 -3.32
C ILE A 134 17.19 5.80 -2.32
N VAL A 135 16.37 6.05 -1.31
CA VAL A 135 16.77 6.78 -0.11
C VAL A 135 17.31 5.77 0.91
N ASP A 136 18.63 5.71 1.06
CA ASP A 136 19.27 4.85 2.06
C ASP A 136 19.28 5.56 3.42
N LYS A 137 18.60 4.94 4.38
CA LYS A 137 18.48 5.45 5.75
C LYS A 137 19.45 4.73 6.65
N ARG A 138 20.56 5.37 7.00
CA ARG A 138 21.54 4.85 7.96
C ARG A 138 21.28 5.40 9.35
N ARG A 139 21.27 4.51 10.34
CA ARG A 139 21.33 4.86 11.76
C ARG A 139 22.64 4.34 12.30
N GLU A 140 23.56 5.23 12.67
CA GLU A 140 24.83 4.80 13.27
C GLU A 140 24.62 4.32 14.71
N ARG A 141 23.66 4.93 15.46
CA ARG A 141 23.30 4.52 16.83
C ARG A 141 21.79 4.65 17.10
N ALA A 142 21.31 3.87 18.04
CA ALA A 142 19.95 3.99 18.54
C ALA A 142 19.78 5.35 19.26
N GLY A 143 18.90 6.22 18.71
CA GLY A 143 18.62 7.55 19.26
C GLY A 143 19.20 8.73 18.47
N GLU A 144 20.06 8.48 17.47
CA GLU A 144 20.56 9.52 16.57
C GLU A 144 19.59 9.80 15.42
N VAL A 145 19.64 11.03 14.89
CA VAL A 145 18.90 11.41 13.68
C VAL A 145 19.46 10.60 12.53
N ALA A 146 18.60 9.82 11.88
CA ALA A 146 19.01 8.99 10.76
C ALA A 146 19.49 9.87 9.61
N GLU A 147 20.72 9.66 9.18
CA GLU A 147 21.24 10.24 7.95
C GLU A 147 20.57 9.55 6.76
N MET A 148 20.09 10.33 5.79
CA MET A 148 19.48 9.83 4.57
C MET A 148 20.36 10.19 3.39
N THR A 149 20.79 9.20 2.64
CA THR A 149 21.62 9.37 1.44
C THR A 149 20.85 8.88 0.22
N ILE A 150 20.92 9.60 -0.90
CA ILE A 150 20.27 9.19 -2.15
C ILE A 150 21.25 8.36 -2.98
N ILE A 151 20.78 7.21 -3.46
CA ILE A 151 21.46 6.37 -4.43
C ILE A 151 20.76 6.55 -5.78
N GLY A 152 21.40 7.28 -6.69
CA GLY A 152 20.88 7.68 -8.00
C GLY A 152 20.91 9.19 -8.19
N ASP A 153 20.69 9.65 -9.42
CA ASP A 153 20.64 11.08 -9.75
C ASP A 153 19.19 11.55 -9.91
N VAL A 154 18.73 12.37 -8.97
CA VAL A 154 17.35 12.88 -8.90
C VAL A 154 17.23 14.31 -9.43
N LYS A 155 18.35 14.93 -9.87
CA LYS A 155 18.37 16.33 -10.28
C LYS A 155 17.44 16.60 -11.45
N GLY A 156 16.54 17.56 -11.27
CA GLY A 156 15.54 17.96 -12.26
C GLY A 156 14.41 16.94 -12.48
N LYS A 157 14.39 15.83 -11.74
CA LYS A 157 13.38 14.78 -11.88
C LYS A 157 12.14 15.05 -11.02
N LYS A 158 11.00 14.52 -11.48
CA LYS A 158 9.76 14.38 -10.70
C LYS A 158 9.82 13.05 -9.97
N CYS A 159 10.15 13.10 -8.70
CA CYS A 159 10.34 11.91 -7.87
C CYS A 159 9.00 11.39 -7.37
N ILE A 160 8.74 10.10 -7.54
CA ILE A 160 7.57 9.39 -7.03
C ILE A 160 8.03 8.40 -5.97
N ILE A 161 7.81 8.73 -4.70
CA ILE A 161 8.09 7.82 -3.58
C ILE A 161 6.99 6.77 -3.51
N VAL A 162 7.38 5.49 -3.37
CA VAL A 162 6.42 4.36 -3.32
C VAL A 162 6.66 3.54 -2.07
N ASP A 163 5.59 3.29 -1.32
CA ASP A 163 5.61 2.40 -0.16
C ASP A 163 4.25 1.70 0.04
N ASP A 164 4.20 0.68 0.92
CA ASP A 164 2.94 0.01 1.27
C ASP A 164 2.13 0.77 2.31
N ILE A 165 2.77 1.37 3.31
CA ILE A 165 2.09 1.99 4.45
C ILE A 165 2.66 3.37 4.76
N CYS A 166 1.79 4.36 4.90
CA CYS A 166 2.10 5.62 5.55
C CYS A 166 1.32 5.73 6.86
N ASP A 167 2.03 5.72 7.99
CA ASP A 167 1.43 5.83 9.33
C ASP A 167 1.51 7.28 9.83
N THR A 168 2.61 7.71 10.45
CA THR A 168 2.77 9.07 10.98
C THR A 168 3.35 10.09 10.01
N ALA A 169 3.66 9.67 8.79
CA ALA A 169 4.27 10.44 7.70
C ALA A 169 5.67 11.04 7.96
N GLY A 170 6.26 10.85 9.15
CA GLY A 170 7.54 11.49 9.47
C GLY A 170 8.68 11.07 8.53
N THR A 171 8.83 9.77 8.28
CA THR A 171 9.87 9.26 7.36
C THR A 171 9.62 9.69 5.92
N LEU A 172 8.36 9.68 5.48
CA LEU A 172 7.96 10.06 4.14
C LEU A 172 8.26 11.53 3.84
N CYS A 173 7.85 12.43 4.76
CA CYS A 173 8.12 13.86 4.61
C CYS A 173 9.63 14.16 4.64
N LYS A 174 10.40 13.48 5.50
CA LYS A 174 11.86 13.66 5.53
C LYS A 174 12.53 13.15 4.24
N ALA A 175 12.08 12.03 3.68
CA ALA A 175 12.57 11.55 2.39
C ALA A 175 12.28 12.57 1.27
N ALA A 176 11.09 13.19 1.28
CA ALA A 176 10.74 14.23 0.32
C ALA A 176 11.64 15.48 0.45
N GLU A 177 11.92 15.93 1.67
CA GLU A 177 12.87 17.04 1.91
C GLU A 177 14.25 16.74 1.32
N VAL A 178 14.80 15.55 1.62
CA VAL A 178 16.13 15.15 1.13
C VAL A 178 16.16 15.07 -0.40
N LEU A 179 15.08 14.62 -1.05
CA LEU A 179 14.99 14.61 -2.52
C LEU A 179 15.03 16.03 -3.10
N ILE A 180 14.27 16.98 -2.53
CA ILE A 180 14.30 18.39 -2.95
C ILE A 180 15.66 19.04 -2.70
N GLU A 181 16.28 18.81 -1.54
CA GLU A 181 17.64 19.30 -1.22
C GLU A 181 18.69 18.78 -2.21
N ASN A 182 18.48 17.60 -2.81
CA ASN A 182 19.34 17.01 -3.85
C ASN A 182 18.93 17.37 -5.28
N GLY A 183 18.03 18.34 -5.44
CA GLY A 183 17.70 18.95 -6.72
C GLY A 183 16.56 18.29 -7.48
N ALA A 184 15.74 17.45 -6.85
CA ALA A 184 14.48 17.00 -7.44
C ALA A 184 13.58 18.21 -7.75
N ALA A 185 12.92 18.19 -8.91
CA ALA A 185 12.02 19.27 -9.32
C ALA A 185 10.71 19.25 -8.55
N GLU A 186 10.16 18.07 -8.34
CA GLU A 186 8.91 17.83 -7.62
C GLU A 186 8.99 16.48 -6.91
N VAL A 187 8.26 16.34 -5.79
CA VAL A 187 8.11 15.07 -5.09
C VAL A 187 6.63 14.74 -4.90
N HIS A 188 6.26 13.55 -5.32
CA HIS A 188 4.96 12.92 -5.15
C HIS A 188 5.13 11.61 -4.40
N SER A 189 4.07 11.10 -3.79
CA SER A 189 4.11 9.81 -3.13
C SER A 189 2.89 8.98 -3.49
N TYR A 190 3.07 7.66 -3.68
CA TYR A 190 2.04 6.69 -3.93
C TYR A 190 2.14 5.58 -2.88
N ILE A 191 1.17 5.53 -2.01
CA ILE A 191 1.17 4.66 -0.82
C ILE A 191 -0.11 3.83 -0.81
N THR A 192 0.01 2.52 -0.71
CA THR A 192 -1.17 1.66 -0.73
C THR A 192 -2.07 1.93 0.47
N HIS A 193 -1.54 1.88 1.68
CA HIS A 193 -2.33 1.99 2.90
C HIS A 193 -2.06 3.30 3.65
N GLY A 194 -2.95 4.27 3.47
CA GLY A 194 -2.93 5.54 4.19
C GLY A 194 -3.50 5.40 5.60
N VAL A 195 -2.73 4.86 6.55
CA VAL A 195 -3.14 4.81 7.96
C VAL A 195 -3.28 6.21 8.52
N LEU A 196 -2.34 7.09 8.21
CA LEU A 196 -2.33 8.53 8.47
C LEU A 196 -2.72 8.89 9.90
N SER A 197 -2.10 8.22 10.87
CA SER A 197 -2.37 8.41 12.29
C SER A 197 -1.74 9.69 12.85
N GLY A 198 -2.35 10.18 13.93
CA GLY A 198 -1.86 11.35 14.66
C GLY A 198 -1.70 12.58 13.77
N PRO A 199 -0.52 13.25 13.77
CA PRO A 199 -0.29 14.48 13.01
C PRO A 199 0.07 14.24 11.53
N ALA A 200 -0.20 13.05 10.95
CA ALA A 200 0.25 12.70 9.60
C ALA A 200 -0.31 13.65 8.53
N VAL A 201 -1.61 13.93 8.55
CA VAL A 201 -2.27 14.82 7.59
C VAL A 201 -1.67 16.23 7.65
N GLU A 202 -1.48 16.77 8.85
CA GLU A 202 -0.85 18.09 9.05
C GLU A 202 0.58 18.12 8.53
N ARG A 203 1.39 17.09 8.81
CA ARG A 203 2.76 16.96 8.31
C ARG A 203 2.82 16.94 6.79
N ILE A 204 1.93 16.17 6.16
CA ILE A 204 1.85 16.07 4.70
C ILE A 204 1.43 17.40 4.10
N SER A 205 0.42 18.07 4.67
CA SER A 205 -0.08 19.35 4.19
C SER A 205 0.96 20.47 4.26
N ASN A 206 1.86 20.40 5.26
CA ASN A 206 2.94 21.38 5.47
C ASN A 206 4.28 20.95 4.85
N SER A 207 4.33 19.79 4.18
CA SER A 207 5.56 19.27 3.60
C SER A 207 5.87 19.87 2.23
N VAL A 208 7.06 19.57 1.72
CA VAL A 208 7.50 19.92 0.35
C VAL A 208 6.87 19.01 -0.71
N MET A 209 6.11 17.98 -0.32
CA MET A 209 5.41 17.08 -1.24
C MET A 209 4.30 17.80 -1.99
N LYS A 210 4.28 17.63 -3.30
CA LYS A 210 3.20 18.14 -4.16
C LYS A 210 1.91 17.37 -3.97
N SER A 211 1.99 16.03 -3.86
CA SER A 211 0.83 15.18 -3.59
C SER A 211 1.21 13.89 -2.89
N LEU A 212 0.28 13.42 -2.05
CA LEU A 212 0.23 12.06 -1.59
C LEU A 212 -0.98 11.37 -2.23
N VAL A 213 -0.77 10.27 -2.92
CA VAL A 213 -1.81 9.40 -3.46
C VAL A 213 -1.88 8.15 -2.60
N ILE A 214 -3.05 7.85 -2.08
CA ILE A 214 -3.33 6.63 -1.31
C ILE A 214 -4.46 5.85 -1.96
N THR A 215 -4.62 4.58 -1.60
CA THR A 215 -5.82 3.84 -1.97
C THR A 215 -6.93 4.00 -0.92
N ASP A 216 -8.14 3.59 -1.28
CA ASP A 216 -9.29 3.50 -0.37
C ASP A 216 -9.31 2.19 0.44
N SER A 217 -8.19 1.47 0.54
CA SER A 217 -8.06 0.26 1.37
C SER A 217 -8.34 0.50 2.86
N ILE A 218 -8.20 1.75 3.28
CA ILE A 218 -8.62 2.28 4.58
C ILE A 218 -9.56 3.44 4.32
N GLN A 219 -10.69 3.47 5.01
CA GLN A 219 -11.65 4.56 4.86
C GLN A 219 -11.02 5.89 5.25
N ALA A 220 -11.09 6.87 4.34
CA ALA A 220 -10.59 8.20 4.61
C ALA A 220 -11.41 8.89 5.70
N THR A 221 -10.71 9.50 6.65
CA THR A 221 -11.32 10.38 7.65
C THR A 221 -11.56 11.79 7.06
N ASP A 222 -12.40 12.59 7.71
CA ASP A 222 -12.67 13.99 7.29
C ASP A 222 -11.40 14.82 7.05
N PRO A 223 -10.35 14.78 7.92
CA PRO A 223 -9.12 15.51 7.64
C PRO A 223 -8.41 15.06 6.36
N ILE A 224 -8.42 13.74 6.06
CA ILE A 224 -7.82 13.19 4.85
C ILE A 224 -8.59 13.67 3.62
N ALA A 225 -9.93 13.57 3.64
CA ALA A 225 -10.80 13.94 2.53
C ALA A 225 -10.76 15.45 2.20
N LYS A 226 -10.41 16.29 3.18
CA LYS A 226 -10.33 17.77 3.04
C LYS A 226 -8.92 18.27 2.71
N ALA A 227 -7.89 17.41 2.77
CA ALA A 227 -6.52 17.82 2.50
C ALA A 227 -6.30 18.03 0.99
N ALA A 228 -5.88 19.24 0.59
CA ALA A 228 -5.75 19.62 -0.81
C ALA A 228 -4.68 18.83 -1.58
N ASN A 229 -3.69 18.29 -0.88
CA ASN A 229 -2.58 17.54 -1.47
C ASN A 229 -2.63 16.03 -1.20
N ILE A 230 -3.77 15.51 -0.71
CA ILE A 230 -4.01 14.06 -0.58
C ILE A 230 -5.10 13.66 -1.57
N ARG A 231 -4.81 12.64 -2.40
CA ARG A 231 -5.73 12.08 -3.38
C ARG A 231 -5.92 10.59 -3.14
N ILE A 232 -7.12 10.09 -3.42
CA ILE A 232 -7.50 8.70 -3.16
C ILE A 232 -7.80 8.01 -4.49
N VAL A 233 -7.16 6.86 -4.72
CA VAL A 233 -7.41 6.00 -5.87
C VAL A 233 -8.25 4.80 -5.43
N PRO A 234 -9.37 4.50 -6.13
CA PRO A 234 -10.27 3.42 -5.73
C PRO A 234 -9.66 2.03 -6.00
N THR A 235 -9.86 1.11 -5.05
CA THR A 235 -9.49 -0.31 -5.18
C THR A 235 -10.71 -1.20 -5.43
N ALA A 236 -11.92 -0.68 -5.28
CA ALA A 236 -13.14 -1.45 -5.50
C ALA A 236 -13.18 -2.18 -6.85
N PRO A 237 -12.73 -1.61 -7.99
CA PRO A 237 -12.76 -2.30 -9.28
C PRO A 237 -11.88 -3.56 -9.31
N ILE A 238 -10.64 -3.48 -8.82
CA ILE A 238 -9.74 -4.65 -8.78
C ILE A 238 -10.25 -5.73 -7.83
N PHE A 239 -10.81 -5.34 -6.67
CA PHE A 239 -11.42 -6.30 -5.74
C PHE A 239 -12.66 -6.96 -6.34
N ALA A 240 -13.54 -6.21 -7.00
CA ALA A 240 -14.74 -6.76 -7.66
C ALA A 240 -14.35 -7.80 -8.71
N GLN A 241 -13.36 -7.50 -9.55
CA GLN A 241 -12.89 -8.43 -10.57
C GLN A 241 -12.21 -9.66 -9.94
N ALA A 242 -11.43 -9.48 -8.86
CA ALA A 242 -10.84 -10.60 -8.15
C ALA A 242 -11.90 -11.53 -7.53
N ILE A 243 -12.96 -10.97 -6.94
CA ILE A 243 -14.08 -11.75 -6.40
C ILE A 243 -14.78 -12.54 -7.53
N LEU A 244 -15.02 -11.92 -8.69
CA LEU A 244 -15.59 -12.60 -9.85
C LEU A 244 -14.69 -13.73 -10.35
N ASN A 245 -13.38 -13.50 -10.42
CA ASN A 245 -12.41 -14.51 -10.85
C ASN A 245 -12.39 -15.70 -9.86
N ILE A 246 -12.39 -15.45 -8.55
CA ILE A 246 -12.47 -16.48 -7.52
C ILE A 246 -13.78 -17.28 -7.64
N TRP A 247 -14.90 -16.57 -7.83
CA TRP A 247 -16.23 -17.19 -7.98
C TRP A 247 -16.29 -18.11 -9.20
N ASN A 248 -15.75 -17.67 -10.33
CA ASN A 248 -15.75 -18.40 -11.59
C ASN A 248 -14.63 -19.43 -11.71
N GLY A 249 -13.73 -19.54 -10.73
CA GLY A 249 -12.57 -20.43 -10.78
C GLY A 249 -11.54 -20.02 -11.84
N THR A 250 -11.47 -18.72 -12.19
CA THR A 250 -10.51 -18.17 -13.12
C THR A 250 -9.31 -17.51 -12.40
N SER A 251 -8.25 -17.19 -13.15
CA SER A 251 -6.99 -16.69 -12.57
C SER A 251 -7.13 -15.28 -11.99
N VAL A 252 -6.72 -15.11 -10.73
CA VAL A 252 -6.55 -13.79 -10.09
C VAL A 252 -5.26 -13.12 -10.54
N SER A 253 -4.23 -13.89 -10.93
CA SER A 253 -2.93 -13.35 -11.33
C SER A 253 -2.99 -12.50 -12.61
N SER A 254 -4.02 -12.62 -13.44
CA SER A 254 -4.24 -11.73 -14.59
C SER A 254 -4.40 -10.26 -14.17
N LEU A 255 -4.87 -10.01 -12.94
CA LEU A 255 -5.02 -8.65 -12.39
C LEU A 255 -3.70 -8.01 -11.95
N PHE A 256 -2.59 -8.72 -12.08
CA PHE A 256 -1.27 -8.16 -11.81
C PHE A 256 -0.70 -7.41 -13.01
N GLU A 257 -1.34 -7.51 -14.19
CA GLU A 257 -0.92 -6.82 -15.41
C GLU A 257 -1.71 -5.52 -15.60
N THR A 258 -0.99 -4.44 -15.93
CA THR A 258 -1.58 -3.09 -16.11
C THR A 258 -2.62 -3.07 -17.23
N GLU A 259 -2.33 -3.77 -18.33
CA GLU A 259 -3.19 -3.86 -19.51
C GLU A 259 -4.53 -4.53 -19.22
N THR A 260 -4.56 -5.48 -18.26
CA THR A 260 -5.82 -6.13 -17.83
C THR A 260 -6.68 -5.18 -17.00
N LEU A 261 -6.06 -4.27 -16.25
CA LEU A 261 -6.78 -3.32 -15.40
C LEU A 261 -7.26 -2.09 -16.15
N GLU A 262 -6.61 -1.69 -17.23
CA GLU A 262 -6.95 -0.49 -17.99
C GLU A 262 -8.46 -0.40 -18.33
N PRO A 263 -9.11 -1.41 -18.94
CA PRO A 263 -10.54 -1.36 -19.23
C PRO A 263 -11.42 -1.38 -17.96
N ILE A 264 -10.92 -1.93 -16.84
CA ILE A 264 -11.65 -1.98 -15.57
C ILE A 264 -11.69 -0.61 -14.90
N TYR A 265 -10.62 0.19 -15.09
CA TYR A 265 -10.48 1.54 -14.55
C TYR A 265 -10.87 2.64 -15.54
N ASP A 266 -11.22 2.30 -16.80
CA ASP A 266 -11.60 3.28 -17.82
C ASP A 266 -12.76 4.15 -17.34
N GLY A 267 -12.58 5.47 -17.47
CA GLY A 267 -13.54 6.50 -16.99
C GLY A 267 -13.60 6.68 -15.47
N GLN A 268 -12.96 5.85 -14.64
CA GLN A 268 -12.93 6.05 -13.19
C GLN A 268 -11.77 6.95 -12.75
N LEU A 269 -10.57 6.73 -13.27
CA LEU A 269 -9.40 7.57 -12.99
C LEU A 269 -9.58 8.99 -13.54
N GLN A 270 -10.27 9.15 -14.67
CA GLN A 270 -10.60 10.46 -15.24
C GLN A 270 -11.50 11.32 -14.35
N ARG A 271 -12.32 10.73 -13.49
CA ARG A 271 -13.21 11.45 -12.56
C ARG A 271 -12.52 11.91 -11.28
N LEU A 272 -11.27 11.50 -11.07
CA LEU A 272 -10.48 11.83 -9.87
C LEU A 272 -9.54 13.03 -10.09
N LEU A 273 -9.56 13.60 -11.28
CA LEU A 273 -8.89 14.84 -11.71
C LEU A 273 -9.78 16.04 -11.51
#